data_be1a931ebf499bdea8254a0f8e2ab99d
#
_entry.id   be1a931ebf499bdea8254a0f8e2ab99d
#
_cell.length_a   1.000
_cell.length_b   1.000
_cell.length_c   1.000
_cell.angle_alpha   90.00
_cell.angle_beta   90.00
_cell.angle_gamma   90.00
#
_symmetry.space_group_name_H-M   'P 1'
#
loop_
_entity.id
_entity.type
_entity.pdbx_description
1 polymer ?
#
loop_
_entity_poly.entity_id
_entity_poly.type
_entity_poly.pdbx_seq_one_letter_code
_entity_poly.pdbx_strand_id
1 'polypeptide(L)'
;MLPFRFDVVSLAPQPFNSLTSLGVIGRALSRRIAELHIHNPRDFAEDNYRKVDDEPYGGGVGMVLKPEPIFAAFESIPLAKRKKVLLMSPQGKVVSQEDLKRWSIENDQLVFICGQYEGFDERIRTLVDEEVSIGDFVLTGGELPAMVIINGVLRLLPGTVGTASSLVEESHADLLLEHPHYTRPKEFRGMKVPEVLRSGDHAAIRSWRQNQREFRTKDKRPDLYEKWITKKASDSLTMDLLGSTSVQIRIGNGYDMHRLIVGRELIVGGVKLQHPDGLGLDGHSDADVLTHAVMDALLGALSLGDIGKHFPPDDPKWKGADSLLLLGKVVQLIEKNGWKVSNIDSVVIAERPKLKPYISSMRQNIAEKIGIEIDAVGVKATTNEKLGPEGREEGISCHAVVLLEHK
;
A
#
# COMPACT_ATOMS: atom_id res chain seq x y z
N MET A 1 -6.76 9.93 -14.53
CA MET A 1 -5.38 10.34 -14.13
C MET A 1 -4.71 10.84 -15.39
N LEU A 2 -3.95 11.95 -15.34
CA LEU A 2 -3.17 12.41 -16.50
C LEU A 2 -2.03 11.41 -16.75
N PRO A 3 -1.61 11.21 -18.01
CA PRO A 3 -0.47 10.35 -18.32
C PRO A 3 0.80 10.89 -17.69
N PHE A 4 1.71 9.98 -17.30
CA PHE A 4 3.06 10.37 -16.86
C PHE A 4 3.82 10.97 -18.05
N ARG A 5 4.57 12.06 -17.84
CA ARG A 5 5.19 12.76 -18.94
C ARG A 5 6.71 12.62 -18.94
N PHE A 6 7.28 12.28 -20.08
CA PHE A 6 8.71 12.30 -20.35
C PHE A 6 9.00 13.37 -21.40
N ASP A 7 9.83 14.33 -21.06
CA ASP A 7 10.35 15.34 -21.98
C ASP A 7 11.86 15.17 -22.10
N VAL A 8 12.39 15.21 -23.31
CA VAL A 8 13.81 15.00 -23.56
C VAL A 8 14.34 16.13 -24.44
N VAL A 9 15.29 16.88 -23.91
CA VAL A 9 16.07 17.85 -24.66
C VAL A 9 17.27 17.13 -25.26
N SER A 10 17.30 16.95 -26.58
CA SER A 10 18.31 16.17 -27.30
C SER A 10 18.51 16.64 -28.74
N LEU A 11 19.75 16.63 -29.22
CA LEU A 11 20.11 16.89 -30.63
C LEU A 11 19.78 15.70 -31.54
N ALA A 12 19.58 14.52 -31.00
CA ALA A 12 19.29 13.28 -31.73
C ALA A 12 17.94 12.70 -31.32
N PRO A 13 16.82 13.15 -31.91
CA PRO A 13 15.49 12.66 -31.57
C PRO A 13 15.21 11.23 -32.07
N GLN A 14 15.87 10.79 -33.15
CA GLN A 14 15.57 9.53 -33.85
C GLN A 14 15.69 8.26 -32.97
N PRO A 15 16.72 8.10 -32.10
CA PRO A 15 16.85 6.92 -31.24
C PRO A 15 15.60 6.64 -30.37
N PHE A 16 14.90 7.69 -29.91
CA PHE A 16 13.74 7.56 -29.04
C PHE A 16 12.55 6.90 -29.73
N ASN A 17 12.47 6.93 -31.05
CA ASN A 17 11.43 6.22 -31.81
C ASN A 17 11.44 4.71 -31.56
N SER A 18 12.59 4.13 -31.21
CA SER A 18 12.69 2.70 -30.89
C SER A 18 11.93 2.33 -29.63
N LEU A 19 11.70 3.24 -28.68
CA LEU A 19 10.91 2.98 -27.49
C LEU A 19 9.45 2.63 -27.82
N THR A 20 8.90 3.17 -28.90
CA THR A 20 7.52 2.90 -29.33
C THR A 20 7.34 1.46 -29.86
N SER A 21 8.43 0.83 -30.32
CA SER A 21 8.44 -0.56 -30.82
C SER A 21 8.80 -1.60 -29.75
N LEU A 22 9.25 -1.18 -28.57
CA LEU A 22 9.56 -2.08 -27.47
C LEU A 22 8.28 -2.63 -26.83
N GLY A 23 7.96 -3.88 -27.01
CA GLY A 23 6.82 -4.68 -26.52
C GLY A 23 5.95 -4.07 -25.41
N VAL A 24 6.41 -4.13 -24.14
CA VAL A 24 5.65 -3.58 -23.00
C VAL A 24 5.66 -2.05 -23.00
N ILE A 25 6.79 -1.43 -23.31
CA ILE A 25 6.98 0.03 -23.32
C ILE A 25 6.12 0.68 -24.43
N GLY A 26 6.19 0.16 -25.65
CA GLY A 26 5.38 0.67 -26.78
C GLY A 26 3.88 0.58 -26.49
N ARG A 27 3.42 -0.52 -25.84
CA ARG A 27 2.01 -0.64 -25.42
C ARG A 27 1.64 0.39 -24.34
N ALA A 28 2.51 0.69 -23.40
CA ALA A 28 2.23 1.69 -22.38
C ALA A 28 2.09 3.10 -22.97
N LEU A 29 2.97 3.45 -23.91
CA LEU A 29 2.89 4.72 -24.65
C LEU A 29 1.63 4.77 -25.53
N SER A 30 1.29 3.70 -26.27
CA SER A 30 0.08 3.66 -27.11
C SER A 30 -1.22 3.73 -26.30
N ARG A 31 -1.23 3.23 -25.05
CA ARG A 31 -2.35 3.32 -24.10
C ARG A 31 -2.39 4.62 -23.31
N ARG A 32 -1.48 5.55 -23.58
CA ARG A 32 -1.35 6.83 -22.87
C ARG A 32 -1.18 6.67 -21.35
N ILE A 33 -0.50 5.60 -20.89
CA ILE A 33 -0.03 5.51 -19.52
C ILE A 33 1.05 6.54 -19.30
N ALA A 34 1.88 6.78 -20.34
CA ALA A 34 2.84 7.87 -20.39
C ALA A 34 2.88 8.50 -21.78
N GLU A 35 3.41 9.72 -21.86
CA GLU A 35 3.70 10.45 -23.10
C GLU A 35 5.19 10.75 -23.17
N LEU A 36 5.75 10.72 -24.37
CA LEU A 36 7.15 11.03 -24.65
C LEU A 36 7.24 12.16 -25.68
N HIS A 37 7.89 13.26 -25.29
CA HIS A 37 8.10 14.45 -26.09
C HIS A 37 9.59 14.72 -26.24
N ILE A 38 10.05 14.97 -27.46
CA ILE A 38 11.45 15.27 -27.75
C ILE A 38 11.56 16.72 -28.23
N HIS A 39 12.43 17.48 -27.59
CA HIS A 39 12.69 18.88 -27.86
C HIS A 39 14.11 19.00 -28.43
N ASN A 40 14.21 19.33 -29.72
CA ASN A 40 15.51 19.46 -30.36
C ASN A 40 16.03 20.90 -30.19
N PRO A 41 17.15 21.15 -29.50
CA PRO A 41 17.72 22.48 -29.32
C PRO A 41 18.03 23.22 -30.66
N ARG A 42 18.25 22.47 -31.75
CA ARG A 42 18.45 23.09 -33.06
C ARG A 42 17.23 23.85 -33.56
N ASP A 43 16.04 23.53 -33.11
CA ASP A 43 14.81 24.22 -33.52
C ASP A 43 14.65 25.57 -32.79
N PHE A 44 15.49 25.82 -31.77
CA PHE A 44 15.52 27.04 -30.96
C PHE A 44 16.78 27.87 -31.18
N ALA A 45 17.67 27.45 -32.09
CA ALA A 45 18.85 28.27 -32.46
C ALA A 45 18.43 29.44 -33.34
N GLU A 46 18.87 30.64 -33.01
CA GLU A 46 18.48 31.88 -33.66
C GLU A 46 19.22 32.14 -34.98
N ASP A 47 20.39 31.49 -35.18
CA ASP A 47 21.21 31.67 -36.36
C ASP A 47 20.74 30.80 -37.53
N ASN A 48 21.05 31.23 -38.78
CA ASN A 48 20.66 30.53 -40.00
C ASN A 48 21.27 29.13 -40.15
N TYR A 49 22.32 28.81 -39.43
CA TYR A 49 23.02 27.52 -39.45
C TYR A 49 22.53 26.59 -38.34
N ARG A 50 21.64 27.06 -37.49
CA ARG A 50 21.11 26.33 -36.33
C ARG A 50 22.23 25.75 -35.46
N LYS A 51 23.25 26.61 -35.13
CA LYS A 51 24.44 26.25 -34.39
C LYS A 51 24.09 26.06 -32.90
N VAL A 52 24.40 24.91 -32.35
CA VAL A 52 24.05 24.51 -30.96
C VAL A 52 25.30 24.29 -30.09
N ASP A 53 26.48 24.37 -30.67
CA ASP A 53 27.77 24.10 -30.05
C ASP A 53 28.80 25.14 -30.44
N ASP A 54 29.84 25.32 -29.63
CA ASP A 54 30.96 26.23 -29.92
C ASP A 54 32.25 25.72 -29.25
N GLU A 55 33.37 26.35 -29.60
CA GLU A 55 34.68 26.09 -29.01
C GLU A 55 34.68 26.47 -27.50
N PRO A 56 35.30 25.63 -26.64
CA PRO A 56 35.37 25.92 -25.22
C PRO A 56 36.25 27.12 -24.91
N TYR A 57 35.82 27.98 -23.99
CA TYR A 57 36.68 29.01 -23.43
C TYR A 57 37.92 28.38 -22.76
N GLY A 58 39.07 28.96 -22.96
CA GLY A 58 40.34 28.41 -22.45
C GLY A 58 41.04 27.46 -23.41
N GLY A 59 40.44 27.21 -24.57
CA GLY A 59 40.96 26.26 -25.57
C GLY A 59 40.71 24.81 -25.19
N GLY A 60 41.05 23.90 -26.08
CA GLY A 60 40.84 22.45 -25.92
C GLY A 60 40.43 21.80 -27.24
N VAL A 61 40.30 20.48 -27.23
CA VAL A 61 39.81 19.72 -28.36
C VAL A 61 38.30 19.52 -28.23
N GLY A 62 37.56 19.60 -29.33
CA GLY A 62 36.12 19.33 -29.37
C GLY A 62 35.27 20.59 -29.22
N MET A 63 33.98 20.37 -29.07
CA MET A 63 32.91 21.38 -29.01
C MET A 63 32.10 21.19 -27.74
N VAL A 64 31.53 22.31 -27.24
CA VAL A 64 30.67 22.33 -26.03
C VAL A 64 29.29 22.84 -26.44
N LEU A 65 28.25 22.22 -25.92
CA LEU A 65 26.86 22.65 -26.17
C LEU A 65 26.61 24.02 -25.57
N LYS A 66 26.11 24.94 -26.41
CA LYS A 66 25.77 26.31 -26.04
C LYS A 66 24.58 26.36 -25.08
N PRO A 67 24.56 27.29 -24.13
CA PRO A 67 23.46 27.42 -23.19
C PRO A 67 22.15 27.90 -23.84
N GLU A 68 22.21 28.87 -24.77
CA GLU A 68 21.03 29.55 -25.30
C GLU A 68 20.01 28.55 -25.95
N PRO A 69 20.42 27.67 -26.89
CA PRO A 69 19.47 26.73 -27.50
C PRO A 69 18.91 25.71 -26.50
N ILE A 70 19.70 25.30 -25.50
CA ILE A 70 19.26 24.34 -24.45
C ILE A 70 18.24 25.02 -23.52
N PHE A 71 18.52 26.26 -23.07
CA PHE A 71 17.59 27.04 -22.26
C PHE A 71 16.26 27.25 -23.00
N ALA A 72 16.29 27.69 -24.24
CA ALA A 72 15.10 27.95 -25.04
C ALA A 72 14.28 26.66 -25.27
N ALA A 73 14.95 25.56 -25.56
CA ALA A 73 14.28 24.25 -25.66
C ALA A 73 13.64 23.85 -24.34
N PHE A 74 14.33 24.00 -23.21
CA PHE A 74 13.81 23.67 -21.87
C PHE A 74 12.62 24.58 -21.48
N GLU A 75 12.71 25.88 -21.72
CA GLU A 75 11.67 26.87 -21.39
C GLU A 75 10.39 26.67 -22.21
N SER A 76 10.48 26.01 -23.39
CA SER A 76 9.33 25.65 -24.21
C SER A 76 8.52 24.48 -23.60
N ILE A 77 9.06 23.75 -22.62
CA ILE A 77 8.41 22.58 -22.01
C ILE A 77 7.35 23.04 -21.01
N PRO A 78 6.08 22.64 -21.17
CA PRO A 78 5.07 22.86 -20.13
C PRO A 78 5.39 22.00 -18.91
N LEU A 79 5.85 22.63 -17.82
CA LEU A 79 6.33 21.96 -16.63
C LEU A 79 5.17 21.61 -15.68
N ALA A 80 5.10 20.35 -15.26
CA ALA A 80 4.19 19.88 -14.23
C ALA A 80 4.60 20.37 -12.83
N LYS A 81 3.65 20.38 -11.88
CA LYS A 81 3.93 20.78 -10.49
C LYS A 81 4.94 19.83 -9.82
N ARG A 82 4.80 18.53 -10.05
CA ARG A 82 5.72 17.49 -9.56
C ARG A 82 6.62 17.03 -10.71
N LYS A 83 7.64 17.79 -11.01
CA LYS A 83 8.64 17.47 -12.04
C LYS A 83 10.01 17.21 -11.45
N LYS A 84 10.85 16.51 -12.20
CA LYS A 84 12.26 16.31 -11.92
C LYS A 84 13.06 16.51 -13.20
N VAL A 85 14.11 17.33 -13.14
CA VAL A 85 15.01 17.59 -14.27
C VAL A 85 16.31 16.83 -14.06
N LEU A 86 16.65 15.95 -14.99
CA LEU A 86 17.79 15.04 -14.94
C LEU A 86 18.80 15.38 -16.05
N LEU A 87 20.03 15.63 -15.67
CA LEU A 87 21.15 15.80 -16.60
C LEU A 87 21.86 14.45 -16.78
N MET A 88 21.95 13.98 -18.02
CA MET A 88 22.67 12.74 -18.35
C MET A 88 24.16 13.02 -18.45
N SER A 89 24.94 12.52 -17.50
CA SER A 89 26.38 12.79 -17.42
C SER A 89 27.13 11.62 -16.75
N PRO A 90 28.34 11.27 -17.21
CA PRO A 90 29.18 10.29 -16.52
C PRO A 90 29.67 10.76 -15.14
N GLN A 91 29.56 12.06 -14.83
CA GLN A 91 29.95 12.65 -13.55
C GLN A 91 28.84 12.53 -12.49
N GLY A 92 27.61 12.17 -12.91
CA GLY A 92 26.46 12.09 -12.04
C GLY A 92 26.44 10.86 -11.12
N LYS A 93 25.55 10.88 -10.16
CA LYS A 93 25.28 9.71 -9.32
C LYS A 93 24.81 8.52 -10.17
N VAL A 94 25.37 7.34 -9.93
CA VAL A 94 24.90 6.11 -10.60
C VAL A 94 23.48 5.76 -10.16
N VAL A 95 22.58 5.64 -11.15
CA VAL A 95 21.15 5.36 -10.95
C VAL A 95 20.93 3.94 -10.42
N SER A 96 20.11 3.83 -9.39
CA SER A 96 19.67 2.57 -8.79
C SER A 96 18.19 2.28 -9.11
N GLN A 97 17.75 1.03 -8.83
CA GLN A 97 16.33 0.66 -8.90
C GLN A 97 15.46 1.49 -7.94
N GLU A 98 16.02 1.89 -6.80
CA GLU A 98 15.35 2.74 -5.82
C GLU A 98 15.12 4.15 -6.37
N ASP A 99 16.08 4.73 -7.10
CA ASP A 99 15.91 6.03 -7.76
C ASP A 99 14.78 5.96 -8.81
N LEU A 100 14.75 4.91 -9.65
CA LEU A 100 13.67 4.71 -10.64
C LEU A 100 12.30 4.61 -9.97
N LYS A 101 12.20 3.88 -8.86
CA LYS A 101 10.98 3.73 -8.08
C LYS A 101 10.56 5.06 -7.45
N ARG A 102 11.48 5.79 -6.85
CA ARG A 102 11.26 7.11 -6.27
C ARG A 102 10.71 8.07 -7.32
N TRP A 103 11.37 8.17 -8.48
CA TRP A 103 10.92 9.05 -9.55
C TRP A 103 9.55 8.67 -10.11
N SER A 104 9.21 7.39 -10.20
CA SER A 104 7.89 6.93 -10.67
C SER A 104 6.73 7.27 -9.74
N ILE A 105 7.01 7.50 -8.44
CA ILE A 105 6.00 7.76 -7.40
C ILE A 105 5.89 9.26 -7.09
N GLU A 106 7.04 9.94 -6.96
CA GLU A 106 7.11 11.32 -6.49
C GLU A 106 6.83 12.34 -7.58
N ASN A 107 6.92 11.95 -8.88
CA ASN A 107 6.80 12.87 -10.00
C ASN A 107 5.63 12.51 -10.92
N ASP A 108 5.20 13.51 -11.68
CA ASP A 108 4.26 13.39 -12.80
C ASP A 108 4.99 13.61 -14.14
N GLN A 109 6.21 14.16 -14.07
CA GLN A 109 7.03 14.48 -15.23
C GLN A 109 8.51 14.30 -14.92
N LEU A 110 9.24 13.69 -15.85
CA LEU A 110 10.71 13.72 -15.90
C LEU A 110 11.16 14.45 -17.15
N VAL A 111 12.07 15.40 -16.96
CA VAL A 111 12.73 16.13 -18.04
C VAL A 111 14.18 15.68 -18.10
N PHE A 112 14.64 15.23 -19.26
CA PHE A 112 16.02 14.79 -19.49
C PHE A 112 16.76 15.81 -20.33
N ILE A 113 17.96 16.17 -19.94
CA ILE A 113 18.88 16.94 -20.75
C ILE A 113 20.01 16.02 -21.19
N CYS A 114 20.08 15.74 -22.50
CA CYS A 114 21.06 14.84 -23.10
C CYS A 114 22.20 15.63 -23.71
N GLY A 115 23.43 15.35 -23.24
CA GLY A 115 24.63 15.92 -23.77
C GLY A 115 25.20 15.18 -24.97
N GLN A 116 26.00 15.87 -25.73
CA GLN A 116 26.85 15.34 -26.80
C GLN A 116 28.22 16.06 -26.80
N TYR A 117 29.13 15.65 -27.63
CA TYR A 117 30.46 16.21 -27.77
C TYR A 117 31.29 16.15 -26.46
N GLU A 118 32.00 17.26 -26.09
CA GLU A 118 32.76 17.34 -24.84
C GLU A 118 31.89 17.71 -23.62
N GLY A 119 30.57 17.89 -23.83
CA GLY A 119 29.61 18.17 -22.77
C GLY A 119 28.83 19.47 -22.96
N PHE A 120 28.45 20.06 -21.84
CA PHE A 120 27.59 21.24 -21.78
C PHE A 120 28.33 22.45 -21.27
N ASP A 121 27.84 23.63 -21.65
CA ASP A 121 28.17 24.85 -20.91
C ASP A 121 27.71 24.68 -19.45
N GLU A 122 28.57 25.01 -18.50
CA GLU A 122 28.35 24.78 -17.07
C GLU A 122 27.07 25.49 -16.55
N ARG A 123 26.65 26.58 -17.19
CA ARG A 123 25.42 27.31 -16.84
C ARG A 123 24.15 26.49 -17.01
N ILE A 124 24.15 25.45 -17.86
CA ILE A 124 23.00 24.53 -18.06
C ILE A 124 22.66 23.76 -16.77
N ARG A 125 23.63 23.54 -15.88
CA ARG A 125 23.41 22.88 -14.59
C ARG A 125 22.45 23.63 -13.69
N THR A 126 22.23 24.93 -13.91
CA THR A 126 21.24 25.72 -13.14
C THR A 126 19.80 25.31 -13.42
N LEU A 127 19.52 24.58 -14.51
CA LEU A 127 18.21 24.04 -14.85
C LEU A 127 17.92 22.69 -14.17
N VAL A 128 18.94 22.05 -13.56
CA VAL A 128 18.96 20.62 -13.25
C VAL A 128 18.70 20.38 -11.77
N ASP A 129 17.85 19.42 -11.47
CA ASP A 129 17.62 18.95 -10.09
C ASP A 129 18.61 17.85 -9.68
N GLU A 130 18.96 16.94 -10.60
CA GLU A 130 19.92 15.85 -10.37
C GLU A 130 20.76 15.57 -11.61
N GLU A 131 22.07 15.34 -11.40
CA GLU A 131 22.98 14.84 -12.41
C GLU A 131 23.15 13.33 -12.21
N VAL A 132 22.92 12.54 -13.28
CA VAL A 132 22.80 11.09 -13.17
C VAL A 132 23.61 10.35 -14.23
N SER A 133 24.20 9.24 -13.82
CA SER A 133 24.97 8.30 -14.64
C SER A 133 24.29 6.92 -14.65
N ILE A 134 24.50 6.12 -15.68
CA ILE A 134 24.11 4.70 -15.72
C ILE A 134 25.28 3.73 -15.45
N GLY A 135 26.46 4.26 -15.09
CA GLY A 135 27.64 3.45 -14.76
C GLY A 135 28.94 4.21 -15.01
N ASP A 136 30.05 3.66 -14.55
CA ASP A 136 31.39 4.24 -14.63
C ASP A 136 32.05 3.98 -16.02
N PHE A 137 31.41 4.53 -17.06
CA PHE A 137 31.88 4.48 -18.43
C PHE A 137 31.34 5.66 -19.23
N VAL A 138 31.99 6.02 -20.31
CA VAL A 138 31.64 7.15 -21.18
C VAL A 138 30.92 6.66 -22.43
N LEU A 139 29.85 7.35 -22.80
CA LEU A 139 29.10 7.17 -24.04
C LEU A 139 29.23 8.42 -24.92
N THR A 140 28.85 8.29 -26.19
CA THR A 140 28.89 9.40 -27.16
C THR A 140 27.82 10.46 -26.94
N GLY A 141 26.79 10.16 -26.11
CA GLY A 141 25.69 11.08 -25.82
C GLY A 141 24.80 10.59 -24.71
N GLY A 142 23.92 11.46 -24.23
CA GLY A 142 22.98 11.21 -23.14
C GLY A 142 21.70 10.47 -23.53
N GLU A 143 21.47 10.21 -24.83
CA GLU A 143 20.24 9.62 -25.34
C GLU A 143 20.00 8.21 -24.83
N LEU A 144 21.01 7.33 -24.92
CA LEU A 144 20.91 5.95 -24.44
C LEU A 144 20.71 5.86 -22.93
N PRO A 145 21.45 6.61 -22.09
CA PRO A 145 21.15 6.70 -20.66
C PRO A 145 19.71 7.16 -20.37
N ALA A 146 19.23 8.19 -21.03
CA ALA A 146 17.84 8.65 -20.88
C ALA A 146 16.84 7.57 -21.25
N MET A 147 17.04 6.85 -22.36
CA MET A 147 16.18 5.73 -22.76
C MET A 147 16.17 4.58 -21.75
N VAL A 148 17.30 4.26 -21.14
CA VAL A 148 17.40 3.26 -20.05
C VAL A 148 16.54 3.69 -18.86
N ILE A 149 16.64 4.94 -18.42
CA ILE A 149 15.87 5.47 -17.30
C ILE A 149 14.39 5.54 -17.64
N ILE A 150 14.01 6.03 -18.83
CA ILE A 150 12.61 6.05 -19.31
C ILE A 150 12.02 4.64 -19.28
N ASN A 151 12.73 3.64 -19.79
CA ASN A 151 12.30 2.25 -19.75
C ASN A 151 12.10 1.76 -18.31
N GLY A 152 13.07 2.00 -17.43
CA GLY A 152 13.03 1.60 -16.03
C GLY A 152 11.88 2.23 -15.24
N VAL A 153 11.64 3.54 -15.41
CA VAL A 153 10.54 4.25 -14.75
C VAL A 153 9.19 3.81 -15.32
N LEU A 154 9.06 3.75 -16.64
CA LEU A 154 7.78 3.47 -17.32
C LEU A 154 7.25 2.07 -16.97
N ARG A 155 8.13 1.05 -16.83
CA ARG A 155 7.70 -0.28 -16.40
C ARG A 155 7.16 -0.33 -14.96
N LEU A 156 7.50 0.65 -14.12
CA LEU A 156 7.01 0.77 -12.73
C LEU A 156 5.67 1.50 -12.63
N LEU A 157 5.25 2.20 -13.69
CA LEU A 157 3.97 2.90 -13.70
C LEU A 157 2.79 1.90 -13.69
N PRO A 158 1.72 2.18 -12.92
CA PRO A 158 0.54 1.33 -12.86
C PRO A 158 -0.07 1.05 -14.23
N GLY A 159 -0.36 -0.21 -14.53
CA GLY A 159 -0.96 -0.63 -15.80
C GLY A 159 0.03 -0.91 -16.94
N THR A 160 1.33 -0.67 -16.75
CA THR A 160 2.37 -0.99 -17.76
C THR A 160 2.64 -2.49 -17.83
N VAL A 161 2.87 -3.14 -16.69
CA VAL A 161 3.03 -4.61 -16.59
C VAL A 161 1.73 -5.24 -16.11
N GLY A 162 1.46 -6.48 -16.59
CA GLY A 162 0.15 -7.13 -16.38
C GLY A 162 -0.15 -7.52 -14.94
N THR A 163 0.88 -7.74 -14.10
CA THR A 163 0.71 -8.18 -12.71
C THR A 163 1.67 -7.42 -11.81
N ALA A 164 1.14 -6.61 -10.90
CA ALA A 164 1.98 -5.85 -9.95
C ALA A 164 2.85 -6.76 -9.05
N SER A 165 2.38 -7.99 -8.77
CA SER A 165 3.15 -8.98 -8.01
C SER A 165 4.44 -9.43 -8.69
N SER A 166 4.56 -9.31 -10.02
CA SER A 166 5.80 -9.66 -10.73
C SER A 166 6.97 -8.71 -10.41
N LEU A 167 6.67 -7.49 -9.96
CA LEU A 167 7.69 -6.49 -9.60
C LEU A 167 8.26 -6.69 -8.18
N VAL A 168 7.62 -7.50 -7.34
CA VAL A 168 7.99 -7.64 -5.92
C VAL A 168 9.20 -8.53 -5.71
N GLU A 169 9.34 -9.60 -6.50
CA GLU A 169 10.42 -10.59 -6.36
C GLU A 169 11.55 -10.42 -7.40
N GLU A 170 11.53 -9.35 -8.19
CA GLU A 170 12.56 -9.08 -9.19
C GLU A 170 13.91 -8.71 -8.56
N SER A 171 14.98 -8.91 -9.35
CA SER A 171 16.33 -8.46 -8.96
C SER A 171 16.32 -6.97 -8.59
N HIS A 172 16.97 -6.66 -7.47
CA HIS A 172 17.09 -5.30 -6.91
C HIS A 172 15.82 -4.71 -6.27
N ALA A 173 14.71 -5.44 -6.21
CA ALA A 173 13.50 -4.96 -5.53
C ALA A 173 13.72 -4.79 -4.01
N ASP A 174 14.52 -5.69 -3.41
CA ASP A 174 14.84 -5.76 -1.98
C ASP A 174 16.32 -6.06 -1.69
N LEU A 175 17.23 -5.63 -2.56
CA LEU A 175 18.68 -5.90 -2.57
C LEU A 175 19.08 -7.34 -2.96
N LEU A 176 18.15 -8.27 -3.12
CA LEU A 176 18.45 -9.60 -3.60
C LEU A 176 18.29 -9.71 -5.12
N LEU A 177 19.04 -10.62 -5.72
CA LEU A 177 18.82 -11.07 -7.08
C LEU A 177 17.65 -12.06 -7.14
N GLU A 178 17.01 -12.14 -8.29
CA GLU A 178 15.91 -13.05 -8.55
C GLU A 178 16.35 -14.53 -8.53
N HIS A 179 15.42 -15.43 -8.15
CA HIS A 179 15.63 -16.87 -8.21
C HIS A 179 15.71 -17.38 -9.65
N PRO A 180 16.30 -18.58 -9.91
CA PRO A 180 16.32 -19.15 -11.25
C PRO A 180 14.92 -19.56 -11.71
N HIS A 181 14.61 -19.23 -12.98
CA HIS A 181 13.38 -19.63 -13.63
C HIS A 181 13.60 -20.87 -14.50
N TYR A 182 12.60 -21.74 -14.52
CA TYR A 182 12.58 -22.93 -15.36
C TYR A 182 11.26 -22.97 -16.13
N THR A 183 11.32 -23.45 -17.38
CA THR A 183 10.15 -23.69 -18.23
C THR A 183 10.23 -25.09 -18.85
N ARG A 184 9.26 -25.44 -19.66
CA ARG A 184 9.25 -26.71 -20.43
C ARG A 184 10.38 -26.74 -21.45
N PRO A 185 10.96 -27.94 -21.71
CA PRO A 185 10.61 -29.26 -21.19
C PRO A 185 11.16 -29.52 -19.77
N LYS A 186 10.68 -30.59 -19.09
CA LYS A 186 11.11 -30.98 -17.73
C LYS A 186 12.58 -31.37 -17.63
N GLU A 187 13.15 -31.84 -18.74
CA GLU A 187 14.54 -32.20 -18.88
C GLU A 187 15.04 -31.77 -20.27
N PHE A 188 16.19 -31.13 -20.29
CA PHE A 188 16.85 -30.70 -21.52
C PHE A 188 18.37 -30.99 -21.43
N ARG A 189 18.90 -31.82 -22.34
CA ARG A 189 20.31 -32.21 -22.38
C ARG A 189 20.84 -32.75 -21.03
N GLY A 190 20.06 -33.59 -20.34
CA GLY A 190 20.41 -34.16 -19.05
C GLY A 190 20.19 -33.22 -17.85
N MET A 191 19.88 -31.95 -18.09
CA MET A 191 19.57 -30.95 -17.04
C MET A 191 18.10 -31.00 -16.68
N LYS A 192 17.81 -31.24 -15.41
CA LYS A 192 16.43 -31.40 -14.90
C LYS A 192 15.94 -30.15 -14.20
N VAL A 193 14.63 -29.86 -14.35
CA VAL A 193 13.92 -28.89 -13.50
C VAL A 193 13.89 -29.45 -12.07
N PRO A 194 14.24 -28.64 -11.04
CA PRO A 194 14.18 -29.07 -9.63
C PRO A 194 12.80 -29.63 -9.26
N GLU A 195 12.78 -30.74 -8.54
CA GLU A 195 11.55 -31.45 -8.20
C GLU A 195 10.59 -30.60 -7.34
N VAL A 196 11.14 -29.78 -6.44
CA VAL A 196 10.36 -28.86 -5.61
C VAL A 196 9.46 -27.92 -6.42
N LEU A 197 9.93 -27.47 -7.60
CA LEU A 197 9.14 -26.60 -8.49
C LEU A 197 7.99 -27.33 -9.20
N ARG A 198 7.95 -28.65 -9.10
CA ARG A 198 6.97 -29.54 -9.71
C ARG A 198 6.05 -30.21 -8.69
N SER A 199 6.31 -30.01 -7.39
CA SER A 199 5.59 -30.68 -6.29
C SER A 199 4.17 -30.19 -6.08
N GLY A 200 3.85 -28.96 -6.48
CA GLY A 200 2.60 -28.29 -6.11
C GLY A 200 2.58 -27.74 -4.66
N ASP A 201 3.61 -28.00 -3.87
CA ASP A 201 3.76 -27.44 -2.52
C ASP A 201 4.23 -25.99 -2.59
N HIS A 202 3.29 -25.05 -2.49
CA HIS A 202 3.57 -23.63 -2.56
C HIS A 202 4.47 -23.13 -1.43
N ALA A 203 4.48 -23.77 -0.26
CA ALA A 203 5.34 -23.38 0.86
C ALA A 203 6.78 -23.78 0.59
N ALA A 204 7.00 -25.03 0.17
CA ALA A 204 8.31 -25.53 -0.22
C ALA A 204 8.88 -24.75 -1.42
N ILE A 205 8.05 -24.41 -2.42
CA ILE A 205 8.45 -23.60 -3.58
C ILE A 205 8.89 -22.19 -3.15
N ARG A 206 8.15 -21.51 -2.27
CA ARG A 206 8.54 -20.17 -1.75
C ARG A 206 9.86 -20.23 -1.00
N SER A 207 10.03 -21.20 -0.10
CA SER A 207 11.26 -21.39 0.65
C SER A 207 12.46 -21.64 -0.27
N TRP A 208 12.28 -22.51 -1.28
CA TRP A 208 13.33 -22.80 -2.26
C TRP A 208 13.71 -21.55 -3.07
N ARG A 209 12.73 -20.76 -3.53
CA ARG A 209 12.98 -19.50 -4.25
C ARG A 209 13.77 -18.52 -3.40
N GLN A 210 13.40 -18.32 -2.14
CA GLN A 210 14.11 -17.44 -1.23
C GLN A 210 15.55 -17.89 -1.01
N ASN A 211 15.79 -19.18 -0.78
CA ASN A 211 17.13 -19.73 -0.63
C ASN A 211 17.98 -19.52 -1.91
N GLN A 212 17.37 -19.67 -3.09
CA GLN A 212 18.06 -19.42 -4.36
C GLN A 212 18.40 -17.94 -4.57
N ARG A 213 17.53 -17.01 -4.15
CA ARG A 213 17.80 -15.57 -4.19
C ARG A 213 19.01 -15.23 -3.32
N GLU A 214 19.03 -15.71 -2.09
CA GLU A 214 20.14 -15.47 -1.13
C GLU A 214 21.46 -16.08 -1.66
N PHE A 215 21.43 -17.32 -2.09
CA PHE A 215 22.62 -18.00 -2.66
C PHE A 215 23.17 -17.26 -3.87
N ARG A 216 22.32 -16.93 -4.86
CA ARG A 216 22.73 -16.22 -6.07
C ARG A 216 23.27 -14.82 -5.78
N THR A 217 22.67 -14.12 -4.85
CA THR A 217 23.12 -12.78 -4.48
C THR A 217 24.48 -12.84 -3.81
N LYS A 218 24.67 -13.79 -2.89
CA LYS A 218 25.97 -14.01 -2.24
C LYS A 218 27.08 -14.36 -3.24
N ASP A 219 26.76 -15.20 -4.23
CA ASP A 219 27.72 -15.65 -5.24
C ASP A 219 28.07 -14.57 -6.27
N LYS A 220 27.04 -13.88 -6.82
CA LYS A 220 27.21 -12.97 -7.97
C LYS A 220 27.35 -11.50 -7.60
N ARG A 221 26.78 -11.09 -6.48
CA ARG A 221 26.75 -9.72 -5.99
C ARG A 221 26.96 -9.66 -4.47
N PRO A 222 28.16 -10.06 -3.99
CA PRO A 222 28.49 -10.05 -2.56
C PRO A 222 28.29 -8.66 -1.94
N ASP A 223 28.52 -7.60 -2.67
CA ASP A 223 28.25 -6.20 -2.27
C ASP A 223 26.78 -5.95 -1.90
N LEU A 224 25.84 -6.50 -2.67
CA LEU A 224 24.40 -6.40 -2.38
C LEU A 224 24.00 -7.33 -1.23
N TYR A 225 24.61 -8.50 -1.16
CA TYR A 225 24.35 -9.46 -0.09
C TYR A 225 24.76 -8.92 1.28
N GLU A 226 25.91 -8.26 1.39
CA GLU A 226 26.35 -7.58 2.62
C GLU A 226 25.39 -6.46 3.02
N LYS A 227 24.97 -5.63 2.07
CA LYS A 227 23.95 -4.60 2.32
C LYS A 227 22.62 -5.20 2.80
N TRP A 228 22.20 -6.30 2.18
CA TRP A 228 20.98 -7.00 2.57
C TRP A 228 21.03 -7.58 3.98
N ILE A 229 22.16 -8.24 4.36
CA ILE A 229 22.37 -8.76 5.71
C ILE A 229 22.38 -7.61 6.73
N THR A 230 23.09 -6.53 6.44
CA THR A 230 23.17 -5.36 7.33
C THR A 230 21.78 -4.74 7.52
N LYS A 231 21.00 -4.59 6.43
CA LYS A 231 19.63 -4.11 6.52
C LYS A 231 18.74 -5.06 7.31
N LYS A 232 18.81 -6.37 7.06
CA LYS A 232 18.05 -7.40 7.78
C LYS A 232 18.40 -7.41 9.29
N ALA A 233 19.68 -7.25 9.62
CA ALA A 233 20.13 -7.14 11.02
C ALA A 233 19.66 -5.83 11.66
N SER A 234 19.73 -4.71 10.94
CA SER A 234 19.22 -3.41 11.36
C SER A 234 17.70 -3.43 11.56
N ASP A 235 16.96 -4.00 10.62
CA ASP A 235 15.50 -4.16 10.73
C ASP A 235 15.14 -5.08 11.91
N SER A 236 15.92 -6.15 12.17
CA SER A 236 15.79 -7.02 13.34
C SER A 236 16.14 -6.29 14.64
N LEU A 237 17.23 -5.52 14.67
CA LEU A 237 17.61 -4.71 15.84
C LEU A 237 16.61 -3.58 16.10
N THR A 238 16.07 -2.98 15.05
CA THR A 238 15.03 -1.95 15.19
C THR A 238 13.73 -2.57 15.70
N MET A 239 13.38 -3.78 15.26
CA MET A 239 12.29 -4.56 15.83
C MET A 239 12.57 -4.97 17.28
N ASP A 240 13.82 -5.33 17.63
CA ASP A 240 14.23 -5.67 19.00
C ASP A 240 14.30 -4.45 19.91
N LEU A 241 14.73 -3.28 19.39
CA LEU A 241 14.79 -2.00 20.13
C LEU A 241 13.41 -1.32 20.28
N LEU A 242 12.51 -1.55 19.34
CA LEU A 242 11.11 -1.13 19.45
C LEU A 242 10.29 -2.11 20.30
N GLY A 243 10.95 -3.13 20.89
CA GLY A 243 10.31 -4.26 21.53
C GLY A 243 9.52 -5.04 20.50
N SER A 244 10.02 -6.17 20.02
CA SER A 244 9.25 -7.10 19.22
C SER A 244 8.16 -7.74 20.07
N THR A 245 7.15 -6.98 20.41
CA THR A 245 5.82 -7.50 20.43
C THR A 245 5.34 -7.43 18.99
N SER A 246 5.46 -8.51 18.24
CA SER A 246 4.46 -8.80 17.21
C SER A 246 3.14 -8.70 17.97
N VAL A 247 2.48 -7.56 17.87
CA VAL A 247 1.16 -7.40 18.50
C VAL A 247 0.30 -8.42 17.79
N GLN A 248 0.12 -9.58 18.43
CA GLN A 248 -0.81 -10.57 17.93
C GLN A 248 -2.19 -9.94 18.07
N ILE A 249 -2.86 -9.80 16.95
CA ILE A 249 -4.22 -9.26 16.90
C ILE A 249 -5.22 -10.35 16.56
N ARG A 250 -6.43 -10.23 17.10
CA ARG A 250 -7.58 -11.06 16.76
C ARG A 250 -8.76 -10.17 16.46
N ILE A 251 -9.52 -10.54 15.45
CA ILE A 251 -10.77 -9.86 15.09
C ILE A 251 -11.91 -10.81 15.34
N GLY A 252 -12.97 -10.33 15.99
CA GLY A 252 -14.22 -11.04 16.15
C GLY A 252 -15.38 -10.24 15.58
N ASN A 253 -16.39 -10.97 15.11
CA ASN A 253 -17.66 -10.43 14.65
C ASN A 253 -18.78 -11.04 15.49
N GLY A 254 -19.75 -10.22 15.90
CA GLY A 254 -20.95 -10.64 16.62
C GLY A 254 -22.19 -10.03 15.98
N TYR A 255 -23.26 -10.79 16.03
CA TYR A 255 -24.59 -10.37 15.57
C TYR A 255 -25.62 -10.88 16.56
N ASP A 256 -26.56 -10.01 16.96
CA ASP A 256 -27.72 -10.39 17.77
C ASP A 256 -28.97 -9.67 17.30
N MET A 257 -30.13 -10.26 17.55
CA MET A 257 -31.43 -9.70 17.20
C MET A 257 -32.48 -10.14 18.23
N HIS A 258 -33.20 -9.19 18.76
CA HIS A 258 -34.30 -9.41 19.69
C HIS A 258 -35.61 -8.84 19.17
N ARG A 259 -36.72 -9.58 19.46
CA ARG A 259 -38.07 -9.15 19.07
C ARG A 259 -38.55 -8.03 19.97
N LEU A 260 -39.31 -7.09 19.41
CA LEU A 260 -40.03 -6.05 20.16
C LEU A 260 -41.39 -6.59 20.62
N ILE A 261 -41.65 -6.52 21.93
CA ILE A 261 -42.93 -6.96 22.54
C ILE A 261 -43.40 -5.97 23.61
N VAL A 262 -44.67 -5.98 23.89
CA VAL A 262 -45.30 -5.16 24.97
C VAL A 262 -44.92 -5.72 26.36
N GLY A 263 -44.69 -4.80 27.33
CA GLY A 263 -44.49 -5.17 28.74
C GLY A 263 -43.08 -5.55 29.13
N ARG A 264 -42.12 -5.37 28.21
CA ARG A 264 -40.68 -5.50 28.48
C ARG A 264 -40.02 -4.12 28.52
N GLU A 265 -38.91 -4.04 29.21
CA GLU A 265 -38.06 -2.85 29.15
C GLU A 265 -37.26 -2.87 27.85
N LEU A 266 -36.97 -1.69 27.31
CA LEU A 266 -36.08 -1.52 26.16
C LEU A 266 -34.71 -1.05 26.67
N ILE A 267 -33.73 -1.95 26.64
CA ILE A 267 -32.36 -1.67 27.07
C ILE A 267 -31.43 -1.90 25.88
N VAL A 268 -30.57 -0.94 25.59
CA VAL A 268 -29.55 -1.04 24.55
C VAL A 268 -28.26 -0.38 25.04
N GLY A 269 -27.14 -1.12 25.08
CA GLY A 269 -25.85 -0.66 25.61
C GLY A 269 -25.94 -0.24 27.08
N GLY A 270 -26.75 -0.96 27.89
CA GLY A 270 -27.01 -0.66 29.29
C GLY A 270 -27.83 0.62 29.51
N VAL A 271 -28.41 1.21 28.45
CA VAL A 271 -29.24 2.41 28.54
C VAL A 271 -30.70 2.05 28.40
N LYS A 272 -31.50 2.42 29.39
CA LYS A 272 -32.96 2.24 29.35
C LYS A 272 -33.59 3.30 28.47
N LEU A 273 -34.30 2.86 27.44
CA LEU A 273 -34.94 3.67 26.44
C LEU A 273 -36.47 3.61 26.57
N GLN A 274 -37.17 4.61 26.07
CA GLN A 274 -38.63 4.61 25.96
C GLN A 274 -39.03 4.44 24.49
N HIS A 275 -39.70 3.32 24.19
CA HIS A 275 -40.35 3.15 22.90
C HIS A 275 -41.66 3.90 22.86
N PRO A 276 -42.02 4.63 21.77
CA PRO A 276 -43.26 5.38 21.68
C PRO A 276 -44.52 4.54 21.94
N ASP A 277 -44.52 3.28 21.55
CA ASP A 277 -45.65 2.35 21.69
C ASP A 277 -45.49 1.43 22.92
N GLY A 278 -44.56 1.72 23.84
CA GLY A 278 -44.35 0.95 25.05
C GLY A 278 -43.77 -0.46 24.83
N LEU A 279 -43.03 -0.65 23.72
CA LEU A 279 -42.38 -1.90 23.41
C LEU A 279 -40.97 -1.99 24.01
N GLY A 280 -40.55 -3.18 24.34
CA GLY A 280 -39.17 -3.52 24.76
C GLY A 280 -38.71 -4.84 24.18
N LEU A 281 -37.44 -5.18 24.39
CA LEU A 281 -36.82 -6.34 23.79
C LEU A 281 -37.13 -7.62 24.58
N ASP A 282 -37.47 -8.68 23.86
CA ASP A 282 -37.76 -10.03 24.43
C ASP A 282 -36.49 -10.86 24.47
N GLY A 283 -36.23 -11.47 25.63
CA GLY A 283 -35.10 -12.37 25.84
C GLY A 283 -35.00 -12.88 27.27
N HIS A 284 -34.05 -13.79 27.52
CA HIS A 284 -33.87 -14.44 28.84
C HIS A 284 -33.18 -13.50 29.86
N SER A 285 -32.26 -12.64 29.42
CA SER A 285 -31.63 -11.59 30.20
C SER A 285 -32.45 -10.30 30.11
N ASP A 286 -31.81 -9.13 30.22
CA ASP A 286 -32.38 -7.83 29.89
C ASP A 286 -32.52 -7.59 28.37
N ALA A 287 -32.13 -8.58 27.55
CA ALA A 287 -32.17 -8.54 26.07
C ALA A 287 -31.47 -7.37 25.42
N ASP A 288 -30.34 -6.91 26.00
CA ASP A 288 -29.52 -5.85 25.44
C ASP A 288 -28.77 -6.32 24.18
N VAL A 289 -29.38 -6.10 23.04
CA VAL A 289 -28.90 -6.56 21.74
C VAL A 289 -27.51 -6.02 21.37
N LEU A 290 -27.15 -4.80 21.80
CA LEU A 290 -25.82 -4.21 21.55
C LEU A 290 -24.76 -4.91 22.40
N THR A 291 -25.03 -5.10 23.69
CA THR A 291 -24.09 -5.73 24.61
C THR A 291 -23.90 -7.22 24.26
N HIS A 292 -24.95 -7.91 23.81
CA HIS A 292 -24.88 -9.30 23.34
C HIS A 292 -24.01 -9.44 22.09
N ALA A 293 -24.21 -8.59 21.07
CA ALA A 293 -23.40 -8.60 19.86
C ALA A 293 -21.91 -8.33 20.17
N VAL A 294 -21.61 -7.43 21.11
CA VAL A 294 -20.24 -7.18 21.58
C VAL A 294 -19.66 -8.40 22.28
N MET A 295 -20.41 -9.09 23.15
CA MET A 295 -19.94 -10.28 23.83
C MET A 295 -19.64 -11.42 22.83
N ASP A 296 -20.50 -11.66 21.86
CA ASP A 296 -20.28 -12.66 20.82
C ASP A 296 -19.06 -12.35 19.96
N ALA A 297 -18.85 -11.08 19.62
CA ALA A 297 -17.65 -10.64 18.93
C ALA A 297 -16.38 -10.94 19.74
N LEU A 298 -16.38 -10.65 21.05
CA LEU A 298 -15.25 -10.92 21.95
C LEU A 298 -14.94 -12.40 22.06
N LEU A 299 -15.95 -13.23 22.27
CA LEU A 299 -15.81 -14.69 22.37
C LEU A 299 -15.37 -15.31 21.04
N GLY A 300 -15.95 -14.84 19.94
CA GLY A 300 -15.64 -15.29 18.58
C GLY A 300 -14.19 -14.97 18.18
N ALA A 301 -13.63 -13.83 18.58
CA ALA A 301 -12.23 -13.44 18.32
C ALA A 301 -11.23 -14.49 18.83
N LEU A 302 -11.54 -15.17 19.94
CA LEU A 302 -10.70 -16.21 20.54
C LEU A 302 -11.21 -17.65 20.28
N SER A 303 -12.22 -17.81 19.44
CA SER A 303 -12.85 -19.13 19.15
C SER A 303 -13.40 -19.81 20.41
N LEU A 304 -13.92 -19.03 21.37
CA LEU A 304 -14.47 -19.55 22.64
C LEU A 304 -15.94 -19.96 22.55
N GLY A 305 -16.58 -19.80 21.39
CA GLY A 305 -18.00 -20.02 21.15
C GLY A 305 -18.80 -18.73 21.24
N ASP A 306 -20.03 -18.81 21.70
CA ASP A 306 -21.02 -17.72 21.79
C ASP A 306 -21.49 -17.51 23.24
N ILE A 307 -22.31 -16.47 23.44
CA ILE A 307 -22.88 -16.16 24.76
C ILE A 307 -23.75 -17.30 25.29
N GLY A 308 -24.47 -18.07 24.44
CA GLY A 308 -25.30 -19.18 24.81
C GLY A 308 -24.53 -20.33 25.45
N LYS A 309 -23.26 -20.53 25.03
CA LYS A 309 -22.38 -21.54 25.64
C LYS A 309 -21.92 -21.14 27.05
N HIS A 310 -21.71 -19.86 27.34
CA HIS A 310 -21.21 -19.37 28.62
C HIS A 310 -22.32 -18.97 29.59
N PHE A 311 -23.49 -18.61 29.09
CA PHE A 311 -24.69 -18.20 29.85
C PHE A 311 -25.93 -18.87 29.28
N PRO A 312 -26.06 -20.20 29.47
CA PRO A 312 -27.16 -20.98 28.91
C PRO A 312 -28.53 -20.42 29.32
N PRO A 313 -29.47 -20.26 28.36
CA PRO A 313 -30.79 -19.67 28.64
C PRO A 313 -31.68 -20.55 29.56
N ASP A 314 -31.41 -21.81 29.66
CA ASP A 314 -32.09 -22.75 30.55
C ASP A 314 -31.57 -22.74 31.99
N ASP A 315 -30.44 -22.08 32.28
CA ASP A 315 -29.91 -21.87 33.63
C ASP A 315 -30.65 -20.72 34.34
N PRO A 316 -31.42 -20.98 35.40
CA PRO A 316 -32.17 -19.96 36.16
C PRO A 316 -31.31 -18.81 36.70
N LYS A 317 -30.00 -19.05 36.87
CA LYS A 317 -29.03 -18.05 37.35
C LYS A 317 -28.94 -16.84 36.47
N TRP A 318 -29.21 -16.99 35.17
CA TRP A 318 -29.05 -15.92 34.20
C TRP A 318 -30.34 -15.23 33.77
N LYS A 319 -31.48 -15.71 34.34
CA LYS A 319 -32.79 -15.12 34.06
C LYS A 319 -32.86 -13.67 34.57
N GLY A 320 -33.09 -12.73 33.66
CA GLY A 320 -33.14 -11.30 33.96
C GLY A 320 -31.78 -10.68 34.33
N ALA A 321 -30.67 -11.34 33.99
CA ALA A 321 -29.35 -10.85 34.27
C ALA A 321 -29.07 -9.54 33.47
N ASP A 322 -28.40 -8.61 34.08
CA ASP A 322 -27.85 -7.39 33.45
C ASP A 322 -26.72 -7.78 32.48
N SER A 323 -26.88 -7.47 31.21
CA SER A 323 -25.92 -7.81 30.15
C SER A 323 -24.58 -7.13 30.32
N LEU A 324 -24.51 -5.95 30.93
CA LEU A 324 -23.22 -5.30 31.27
C LEU A 324 -22.45 -6.13 32.34
N LEU A 325 -23.13 -6.77 33.28
CA LEU A 325 -22.47 -7.66 34.22
C LEU A 325 -21.92 -8.94 33.52
N LEU A 326 -22.67 -9.45 32.53
CA LEU A 326 -22.23 -10.58 31.72
C LEU A 326 -21.03 -10.18 30.85
N LEU A 327 -21.04 -9.00 30.24
CA LEU A 327 -19.91 -8.44 29.49
C LEU A 327 -18.64 -8.38 30.35
N GLY A 328 -18.75 -7.94 31.61
CA GLY A 328 -17.60 -7.94 32.51
C GLY A 328 -16.99 -9.33 32.74
N LYS A 329 -17.82 -10.40 32.77
CA LYS A 329 -17.33 -11.79 32.87
C LYS A 329 -16.66 -12.27 31.58
N VAL A 330 -17.16 -11.85 30.42
CA VAL A 330 -16.53 -12.14 29.12
C VAL A 330 -15.17 -11.44 29.06
N VAL A 331 -15.07 -10.17 29.46
CA VAL A 331 -13.80 -9.43 29.50
C VAL A 331 -12.77 -10.13 30.40
N GLN A 332 -13.18 -10.57 31.60
CA GLN A 332 -12.30 -11.35 32.49
C GLN A 332 -11.82 -12.65 31.83
N LEU A 333 -12.66 -13.31 31.03
CA LEU A 333 -12.26 -14.51 30.28
C LEU A 333 -11.27 -14.19 29.17
N ILE A 334 -11.47 -13.09 28.43
CA ILE A 334 -10.53 -12.58 27.41
C ILE A 334 -9.17 -12.28 28.05
N GLU A 335 -9.15 -11.59 29.19
CA GLU A 335 -7.93 -11.24 29.93
C GLU A 335 -7.19 -12.46 30.48
N LYS A 336 -7.93 -13.45 31.00
CA LYS A 336 -7.36 -14.72 31.48
C LYS A 336 -6.67 -15.50 30.36
N ASN A 337 -7.10 -15.34 29.11
CA ASN A 337 -6.47 -15.92 27.93
C ASN A 337 -5.28 -15.07 27.39
N GLY A 338 -4.85 -14.02 28.09
CA GLY A 338 -3.70 -13.19 27.71
C GLY A 338 -4.02 -12.10 26.69
N TRP A 339 -5.30 -11.78 26.50
CA TRP A 339 -5.73 -10.76 25.53
C TRP A 339 -6.37 -9.55 26.20
N LYS A 340 -6.34 -8.40 25.51
CA LYS A 340 -7.05 -7.18 25.89
C LYS A 340 -7.83 -6.66 24.71
N VAL A 341 -8.91 -5.94 25.00
CA VAL A 341 -9.72 -5.27 23.97
C VAL A 341 -9.01 -3.99 23.56
N SER A 342 -8.78 -3.83 22.25
CA SER A 342 -8.17 -2.62 21.70
C SER A 342 -9.22 -1.65 21.18
N ASN A 343 -10.25 -2.17 20.47
CA ASN A 343 -11.27 -1.33 19.85
C ASN A 343 -12.56 -2.13 19.58
N ILE A 344 -13.67 -1.43 19.59
CA ILE A 344 -15.01 -1.96 19.23
C ILE A 344 -15.66 -0.99 18.24
N ASP A 345 -16.30 -1.54 17.21
CA ASP A 345 -17.20 -0.81 16.34
C ASP A 345 -18.53 -1.57 16.21
N SER A 346 -19.64 -0.87 16.32
CA SER A 346 -20.97 -1.48 16.29
C SER A 346 -22.00 -0.63 15.55
N VAL A 347 -23.01 -1.32 15.00
CA VAL A 347 -24.16 -0.70 14.33
C VAL A 347 -25.43 -1.32 14.86
N VAL A 348 -26.26 -0.52 15.49
CA VAL A 348 -27.62 -0.90 15.93
C VAL A 348 -28.62 -0.51 14.85
N ILE A 349 -29.46 -1.45 14.44
CA ILE A 349 -30.47 -1.27 13.41
C ILE A 349 -31.84 -1.22 14.10
N ALA A 350 -32.46 -0.03 14.10
CA ALA A 350 -33.73 0.22 14.76
C ALA A 350 -34.51 1.36 14.09
N GLU A 351 -35.78 1.17 13.80
CA GLU A 351 -36.64 2.24 13.29
C GLU A 351 -36.99 3.25 14.38
N ARG A 352 -37.42 2.76 15.53
CA ARG A 352 -37.78 3.52 16.73
C ARG A 352 -37.30 2.83 18.02
N PRO A 353 -36.99 3.59 19.08
CA PRO A 353 -36.84 5.06 19.15
C PRO A 353 -35.55 5.53 18.45
N LYS A 354 -35.42 6.84 18.22
CA LYS A 354 -34.12 7.40 17.70
C LYS A 354 -33.04 7.27 18.76
N LEU A 355 -32.00 6.53 18.45
CA LEU A 355 -30.91 6.21 19.37
C LEU A 355 -29.86 7.32 19.51
N LYS A 356 -29.80 8.27 18.58
CA LYS A 356 -28.78 9.33 18.53
C LYS A 356 -28.55 10.05 19.88
N PRO A 357 -29.58 10.40 20.68
CA PRO A 357 -29.35 11.06 21.95
C PRO A 357 -28.66 10.20 23.02
N TYR A 358 -28.71 8.90 22.87
CA TYR A 358 -28.24 7.90 23.86
C TYR A 358 -26.91 7.26 23.53
N ILE A 359 -26.38 7.48 22.32
CA ILE A 359 -25.14 6.85 21.82
C ILE A 359 -23.96 7.12 22.76
N SER A 360 -23.82 8.34 23.26
CA SER A 360 -22.71 8.68 24.17
C SER A 360 -22.75 7.87 25.47
N SER A 361 -23.96 7.70 26.05
CA SER A 361 -24.14 6.88 27.26
C SER A 361 -23.90 5.41 27.01
N MET A 362 -24.34 4.86 25.86
CA MET A 362 -24.06 3.48 25.47
C MET A 362 -22.55 3.22 25.33
N ARG A 363 -21.84 4.14 24.67
CA ARG A 363 -20.37 4.06 24.53
C ARG A 363 -19.67 4.11 25.89
N GLN A 364 -20.10 5.00 26.78
CA GLN A 364 -19.55 5.13 28.12
C GLN A 364 -19.73 3.85 28.94
N ASN A 365 -20.95 3.27 28.97
CA ASN A 365 -21.25 2.05 29.72
C ASN A 365 -20.39 0.87 29.25
N ILE A 366 -20.25 0.69 27.93
CA ILE A 366 -19.45 -0.38 27.35
C ILE A 366 -17.94 -0.16 27.64
N ALA A 367 -17.45 1.07 27.44
CA ALA A 367 -16.05 1.44 27.68
C ALA A 367 -15.64 1.19 29.14
N GLU A 368 -16.46 1.69 30.10
CA GLU A 368 -16.22 1.48 31.54
C GLU A 368 -16.23 -0.01 31.92
N LYS A 369 -17.16 -0.78 31.36
CA LYS A 369 -17.28 -2.19 31.69
C LYS A 369 -16.12 -3.02 31.15
N ILE A 370 -15.57 -2.65 30.02
CA ILE A 370 -14.41 -3.30 29.36
C ILE A 370 -13.09 -2.80 29.93
N GLY A 371 -13.04 -1.55 30.40
CA GLY A 371 -11.82 -0.92 30.91
C GLY A 371 -10.97 -0.30 29.79
N ILE A 372 -11.62 0.27 28.75
CA ILE A 372 -10.96 0.97 27.62
C ILE A 372 -11.47 2.42 27.54
N GLU A 373 -10.74 3.26 26.79
CA GLU A 373 -11.15 4.64 26.55
C GLU A 373 -12.43 4.72 25.69
N ILE A 374 -13.27 5.71 25.94
CA ILE A 374 -14.55 5.88 25.24
C ILE A 374 -14.39 6.06 23.73
N ASP A 375 -13.29 6.64 23.28
CA ASP A 375 -12.99 6.84 21.86
C ASP A 375 -12.58 5.53 21.14
N ALA A 376 -12.26 4.48 21.89
CA ALA A 376 -12.07 3.12 21.37
C ALA A 376 -13.40 2.34 21.17
N VAL A 377 -14.56 2.93 21.57
CA VAL A 377 -15.88 2.32 21.41
C VAL A 377 -16.72 3.09 20.40
N GLY A 378 -16.92 2.53 19.22
CA GLY A 378 -17.83 3.03 18.20
C GLY A 378 -19.23 2.43 18.34
N VAL A 379 -20.26 3.29 18.45
CA VAL A 379 -21.67 2.89 18.35
C VAL A 379 -22.35 3.77 17.32
N LYS A 380 -22.89 3.16 16.28
CA LYS A 380 -23.68 3.79 15.23
C LYS A 380 -25.12 3.29 15.29
N ALA A 381 -26.06 4.07 14.82
CA ALA A 381 -27.44 3.65 14.69
C ALA A 381 -27.95 3.98 13.28
N THR A 382 -28.72 3.07 12.69
CA THR A 382 -29.34 3.24 11.39
C THR A 382 -30.74 2.67 11.39
N THR A 383 -31.57 3.09 10.44
CA THR A 383 -32.85 2.45 10.11
C THR A 383 -32.64 1.46 8.95
N ASN A 384 -33.59 0.57 8.75
CA ASN A 384 -33.66 -0.28 7.56
C ASN A 384 -34.61 0.27 6.48
N GLU A 385 -34.93 1.59 6.57
CA GLU A 385 -35.79 2.28 5.59
C GLU A 385 -37.13 1.53 5.36
N LYS A 386 -37.72 1.02 6.45
CA LYS A 386 -38.94 0.18 6.47
C LYS A 386 -38.83 -1.16 5.76
N LEU A 387 -37.63 -1.62 5.45
CA LEU A 387 -37.36 -2.94 4.86
C LEU A 387 -37.00 -3.97 5.93
N GLY A 388 -37.39 -5.22 5.71
CA GLY A 388 -37.07 -6.33 6.60
C GLY A 388 -37.82 -6.27 7.96
N PRO A 389 -37.47 -7.18 8.90
CA PRO A 389 -38.09 -7.24 10.22
C PRO A 389 -37.87 -5.97 11.05
N GLU A 390 -36.65 -5.43 11.04
CA GLU A 390 -36.32 -4.19 11.76
C GLU A 390 -37.10 -3.00 11.19
N GLY A 391 -37.21 -2.93 9.85
CA GLY A 391 -37.98 -1.89 9.16
C GLY A 391 -39.49 -1.95 9.41
N ARG A 392 -40.02 -3.14 9.75
CA ARG A 392 -41.42 -3.34 10.19
C ARG A 392 -41.57 -3.23 11.71
N GLU A 393 -40.51 -2.87 12.43
CA GLU A 393 -40.48 -2.78 13.90
C GLU A 393 -40.83 -4.11 14.62
N GLU A 394 -40.49 -5.24 14.02
CA GLU A 394 -40.66 -6.56 14.63
C GLU A 394 -39.54 -6.85 15.64
N GLY A 395 -38.38 -6.16 15.52
CA GLY A 395 -37.23 -6.34 16.39
C GLY A 395 -36.17 -5.25 16.18
N ILE A 396 -35.12 -5.34 16.99
CA ILE A 396 -33.91 -4.54 16.87
C ILE A 396 -32.75 -5.52 16.72
N SER A 397 -31.80 -5.22 15.80
CA SER A 397 -30.59 -6.01 15.63
C SER A 397 -29.33 -5.17 15.80
N CYS A 398 -28.22 -5.85 16.06
CA CYS A 398 -26.91 -5.22 16.18
C CYS A 398 -25.83 -6.09 15.55
N HIS A 399 -24.93 -5.43 14.81
CA HIS A 399 -23.64 -5.99 14.40
C HIS A 399 -22.53 -5.34 15.21
N ALA A 400 -21.58 -6.14 15.69
CA ALA A 400 -20.39 -5.64 16.37
C ALA A 400 -19.13 -6.29 15.80
N VAL A 401 -18.06 -5.53 15.73
CA VAL A 401 -16.71 -6.00 15.41
C VAL A 401 -15.78 -5.56 16.54
N VAL A 402 -14.90 -6.46 16.98
CA VAL A 402 -13.92 -6.16 18.02
C VAL A 402 -12.52 -6.48 17.53
N LEU A 403 -11.56 -5.70 17.99
CA LEU A 403 -10.14 -5.95 17.86
C LEU A 403 -9.56 -6.27 19.23
N LEU A 404 -8.89 -7.42 19.32
CA LEU A 404 -8.12 -7.82 20.49
C LEU A 404 -6.63 -7.77 20.20
N GLU A 405 -5.86 -7.39 21.21
CA GLU A 405 -4.40 -7.44 21.21
C GLU A 405 -3.91 -8.40 22.31
N HIS A 406 -2.87 -9.18 22.01
CA HIS A 406 -2.22 -10.00 23.03
C HIS A 406 -1.50 -9.08 24.04
N LYS A 407 -1.61 -9.38 25.34
CA LYS A 407 -0.96 -8.60 26.43
C LYS A 407 0.55 -8.72 26.40
#